data_b769e48bda086a3694d470a797949f1b
#
_entry.id   b769e48bda086a3694d470a797949f1b
#
_cell.length_a   1.000
_cell.length_b   1.000
_cell.length_c   1.000
_cell.angle_alpha   90.00
_cell.angle_beta   90.00
_cell.angle_gamma   90.00
#
_symmetry.space_group_name_H-M   'P 1'
#
loop_
_entity.id
_entity.type
_entity.pdbx_description
1 polymer ?
#
loop_
_entity_poly.entity_id
_entity_poly.type
_entity_poly.pdbx_seq_one_letter_code
_entity_poly.pdbx_strand_id
1 'polypeptide(L)'
;MSDPVINVRALSAPGVFAPGHLGELTVQVPPEVVDTVLAETGRVEQRARLLPGRVVVYLLLAGALFEDMGWRQVWARLVQALPGQVAAPSSPAISQALRRVGIAPLAALFDLLRGPAATTANVSWRGLLVCAIDGTQVSVPAGAANETVFSRQPTLLGGGGGYPAVRIVALIACGTRSLIDALFGPTTTGEVAMAPGLARSLRPGMLVLGDRNFCARNVVAALAATGAQLLFRSKTAATAARLRRVLDYADGTWLAWHGPTLVRVLDASITVTLPDGTTRTESYRLITTLLDPAQAPAAALVRLYHQRWQIETAYCELKSTILGGRVLRAKTPAGVTQEIYALLTCYQLLRTAMTDATNTNQDLAPDRASFTIALLAARDQIVTARHCLNEPDLIGLIGAAVLADLLPAPRPRTRQRIRKRAISKYNARGPAIDHKTYPIRVTLMIERATLTPTSTP
;
A
#
# COMPACT_ATOMS: atom_id res chain seq x y z
N MET A 1 -21.20 -23.37 28.59
CA MET A 1 -21.45 -22.10 27.91
C MET A 1 -21.54 -22.47 26.45
N SER A 2 -22.76 -22.43 25.90
CA SER A 2 -23.06 -22.93 24.55
C SER A 2 -22.56 -21.92 23.54
N ASP A 3 -21.72 -22.37 22.60
CA ASP A 3 -21.33 -21.60 21.41
C ASP A 3 -22.57 -21.13 20.67
N PRO A 4 -22.63 -19.85 20.22
CA PRO A 4 -23.67 -19.41 19.33
C PRO A 4 -23.43 -20.03 17.96
N VAL A 5 -24.04 -21.18 17.71
CA VAL A 5 -24.21 -21.69 16.36
C VAL A 5 -24.94 -20.61 15.56
N ILE A 6 -24.20 -19.89 14.72
CA ILE A 6 -24.77 -18.90 13.81
C ILE A 6 -25.73 -19.65 12.90
N ASN A 7 -27.00 -19.48 13.15
CA ASN A 7 -28.05 -20.14 12.39
C ASN A 7 -28.16 -19.46 11.00
N VAL A 8 -27.33 -19.91 10.07
CA VAL A 8 -27.29 -19.44 8.67
C VAL A 8 -28.67 -19.54 7.99
N ARG A 9 -29.55 -20.39 8.51
CA ARG A 9 -30.95 -20.50 8.04
C ARG A 9 -31.82 -19.28 8.36
N ALA A 10 -31.46 -18.49 9.36
CA ALA A 10 -32.24 -17.30 9.74
C ALA A 10 -31.96 -16.07 8.84
N LEU A 11 -30.93 -16.09 7.99
CA LEU A 11 -30.55 -14.99 7.12
C LEU A 11 -31.09 -15.08 5.69
N SER A 12 -31.73 -16.16 5.32
CA SER A 12 -32.23 -16.39 3.95
C SER A 12 -33.70 -16.75 3.91
N ALA A 13 -34.58 -15.74 3.96
CA ALA A 13 -35.85 -15.91 3.26
C ALA A 13 -35.51 -16.09 1.77
N PRO A 14 -35.91 -17.17 1.11
CA PRO A 14 -35.57 -17.42 -0.29
C PRO A 14 -35.97 -16.22 -1.15
N GLY A 15 -35.00 -15.63 -1.86
CA GLY A 15 -35.23 -14.54 -2.80
C GLY A 15 -35.12 -13.11 -2.26
N VAL A 16 -34.91 -12.86 -0.96
CA VAL A 16 -34.90 -11.50 -0.38
C VAL A 16 -33.49 -10.99 -0.10
N PHE A 17 -32.54 -11.82 0.33
CA PHE A 17 -31.19 -11.38 0.66
C PHE A 17 -30.13 -12.34 0.11
N ALA A 18 -29.05 -11.77 -0.44
CA ALA A 18 -27.82 -12.51 -0.60
C ALA A 18 -27.06 -12.45 0.73
N PRO A 19 -26.57 -13.56 1.29
CA PRO A 19 -25.62 -13.51 2.38
C PRO A 19 -24.36 -12.77 1.90
N GLY A 20 -23.92 -11.76 2.65
CA GLY A 20 -22.67 -11.07 2.38
C GLY A 20 -21.50 -11.98 2.74
N HIS A 21 -20.56 -12.14 1.84
CA HIS A 21 -19.32 -12.89 2.06
C HIS A 21 -18.20 -12.43 1.13
N LEU A 22 -16.98 -12.81 1.45
CA LEU A 22 -15.78 -12.66 0.62
C LEU A 22 -15.04 -14.00 0.46
N GLY A 23 -15.76 -15.12 0.41
CA GLY A 23 -15.12 -16.41 0.48
C GLY A 23 -14.31 -16.55 1.77
N GLU A 24 -13.10 -17.09 1.69
CA GLU A 24 -12.17 -17.26 2.81
C GLU A 24 -11.83 -15.95 3.52
N LEU A 25 -11.74 -14.82 2.81
CA LEU A 25 -11.46 -13.52 3.41
C LEU A 25 -12.57 -13.05 4.38
N THR A 26 -13.73 -13.71 4.39
CA THR A 26 -14.81 -13.45 5.37
C THR A 26 -14.34 -13.72 6.81
N VAL A 27 -13.38 -14.62 7.01
CA VAL A 27 -12.80 -14.89 8.34
C VAL A 27 -12.16 -13.65 8.93
N GLN A 28 -11.52 -12.81 8.10
CA GLN A 28 -10.89 -11.56 8.54
C GLN A 28 -11.89 -10.40 8.66
N VAL A 29 -13.01 -10.46 7.95
CA VAL A 29 -14.10 -9.47 7.97
C VAL A 29 -15.43 -10.21 8.16
N PRO A 30 -15.67 -10.81 9.34
CA PRO A 30 -16.89 -11.53 9.60
C PRO A 30 -18.11 -10.58 9.64
N PRO A 31 -19.31 -11.10 9.44
CA PRO A 31 -20.55 -10.31 9.43
C PRO A 31 -20.72 -9.41 10.67
N GLU A 32 -20.28 -9.87 11.83
CA GLU A 32 -20.36 -9.15 13.10
C GLU A 32 -19.52 -7.87 13.09
N VAL A 33 -18.35 -7.92 12.48
CA VAL A 33 -17.47 -6.75 12.29
C VAL A 33 -18.13 -5.74 11.34
N VAL A 34 -18.72 -6.20 10.25
CA VAL A 34 -19.45 -5.33 9.32
C VAL A 34 -20.65 -4.70 9.99
N ASP A 35 -21.40 -5.45 10.79
CA ASP A 35 -22.56 -4.92 11.53
C ASP A 35 -22.13 -3.91 12.58
N THR A 36 -21.02 -4.15 13.28
CA THR A 36 -20.48 -3.21 14.25
C THR A 36 -20.13 -1.87 13.59
N VAL A 37 -19.39 -1.86 12.48
CA VAL A 37 -19.05 -0.60 11.78
C VAL A 37 -20.28 0.08 11.19
N LEU A 38 -21.30 -0.66 10.77
CA LEU A 38 -22.57 -0.09 10.32
C LEU A 38 -23.32 0.59 11.50
N ALA A 39 -23.31 -0.04 12.67
CA ALA A 39 -23.93 0.52 13.88
C ALA A 39 -23.21 1.78 14.36
N GLU A 40 -21.91 1.72 14.52
CA GLU A 40 -21.06 2.84 14.96
C GLU A 40 -21.15 4.06 14.02
N THR A 41 -21.37 3.81 12.74
CA THR A 41 -21.49 4.87 11.73
C THR A 41 -22.93 5.32 11.47
N GLY A 42 -23.92 4.79 12.21
CA GLY A 42 -25.33 5.13 12.06
C GLY A 42 -25.93 4.71 10.72
N ARG A 43 -25.46 3.58 10.16
CA ARG A 43 -25.88 3.04 8.85
C ARG A 43 -26.66 1.73 8.95
N VAL A 44 -27.10 1.36 10.14
CA VAL A 44 -28.05 0.26 10.33
C VAL A 44 -29.41 0.64 9.75
N GLU A 45 -29.99 -0.29 8.99
CA GLU A 45 -31.27 -0.07 8.32
C GLU A 45 -32.43 -0.48 9.22
N GLN A 46 -33.45 0.38 9.31
CA GLN A 46 -34.68 0.13 10.07
C GLN A 46 -35.71 -0.72 9.30
N ARG A 47 -35.54 -0.91 7.99
CA ARG A 47 -36.46 -1.64 7.12
C ARG A 47 -35.73 -2.74 6.37
N ALA A 48 -36.36 -3.90 6.25
CA ALA A 48 -35.88 -4.98 5.37
C ALA A 48 -35.76 -4.48 3.92
N ARG A 49 -34.62 -4.74 3.29
CA ARG A 49 -34.32 -4.33 1.92
C ARG A 49 -33.72 -5.49 1.14
N LEU A 50 -33.86 -5.46 -0.19
CA LEU A 50 -33.20 -6.42 -1.07
C LEU A 50 -31.66 -6.34 -0.98
N LEU A 51 -31.11 -5.16 -0.73
CA LEU A 51 -29.68 -4.92 -0.54
C LEU A 51 -29.45 -4.26 0.82
N PRO A 52 -29.38 -5.03 1.92
CA PRO A 52 -29.04 -4.54 3.25
C PRO A 52 -27.62 -3.96 3.29
N GLY A 53 -27.33 -3.07 4.23
CA GLY A 53 -26.03 -2.42 4.39
C GLY A 53 -24.86 -3.40 4.43
N ARG A 54 -24.98 -4.51 5.18
CA ARG A 54 -23.98 -5.57 5.26
C ARG A 54 -23.65 -6.14 3.87
N VAL A 55 -24.68 -6.49 3.10
CA VAL A 55 -24.52 -7.02 1.73
C VAL A 55 -23.85 -6.01 0.81
N VAL A 56 -24.18 -4.72 0.98
CA VAL A 56 -23.57 -3.65 0.17
C VAL A 56 -22.10 -3.44 0.51
N VAL A 57 -21.69 -3.56 1.79
CA VAL A 57 -20.27 -3.52 2.17
C VAL A 57 -19.52 -4.66 1.50
N TYR A 58 -20.00 -5.90 1.57
CA TYR A 58 -19.36 -7.02 0.89
C TYR A 58 -19.37 -6.87 -0.64
N LEU A 59 -20.43 -6.30 -1.22
CA LEU A 59 -20.45 -5.99 -2.66
C LEU A 59 -19.36 -4.97 -3.05
N LEU A 60 -19.12 -3.95 -2.21
CA LEU A 60 -18.06 -2.98 -2.44
C LEU A 60 -16.67 -3.62 -2.37
N LEU A 61 -16.44 -4.46 -1.35
CA LEU A 61 -15.18 -5.18 -1.21
C LEU A 61 -14.96 -6.17 -2.37
N ALA A 62 -15.96 -6.97 -2.71
CA ALA A 62 -15.88 -7.84 -3.88
C ALA A 62 -15.68 -7.05 -5.18
N GLY A 63 -16.31 -5.88 -5.29
CA GLY A 63 -16.06 -4.95 -6.39
C GLY A 63 -14.61 -4.54 -6.53
N ALA A 64 -13.88 -4.31 -5.44
CA ALA A 64 -12.46 -4.03 -5.48
C ALA A 64 -11.63 -5.22 -5.96
N LEU A 65 -12.04 -6.45 -5.64
CA LEU A 65 -11.37 -7.66 -6.11
C LEU A 65 -11.68 -7.99 -7.58
N PHE A 66 -12.87 -7.62 -8.08
CA PHE A 66 -13.32 -7.83 -9.48
C PHE A 66 -13.41 -6.50 -10.22
N GLU A 67 -12.31 -5.76 -10.30
CA GLU A 67 -12.28 -4.39 -10.83
C GLU A 67 -12.56 -4.31 -12.34
N ASP A 68 -12.42 -5.41 -13.05
CA ASP A 68 -12.74 -5.55 -14.47
C ASP A 68 -14.23 -5.74 -14.76
N MET A 69 -15.07 -5.89 -13.71
CA MET A 69 -16.50 -6.22 -13.83
C MET A 69 -17.39 -5.06 -13.40
N GLY A 70 -18.55 -4.94 -14.06
CA GLY A 70 -19.64 -4.05 -13.60
C GLY A 70 -20.35 -4.62 -12.36
N TRP A 71 -21.02 -3.78 -11.56
CA TRP A 71 -21.66 -4.15 -10.30
C TRP A 71 -22.63 -5.35 -10.40
N ARG A 72 -23.38 -5.48 -11.50
CA ARG A 72 -24.27 -6.64 -11.70
C ARG A 72 -23.48 -7.93 -11.91
N GLN A 73 -22.34 -7.87 -12.56
CA GLN A 73 -21.46 -9.03 -12.74
C GLN A 73 -20.77 -9.40 -11.44
N VAL A 74 -20.31 -8.42 -10.64
CA VAL A 74 -19.79 -8.66 -9.29
C VAL A 74 -20.85 -9.35 -8.42
N TRP A 75 -22.08 -8.83 -8.46
CA TRP A 75 -23.21 -9.48 -7.78
C TRP A 75 -23.40 -10.94 -8.21
N ALA A 76 -23.39 -11.21 -9.50
CA ALA A 76 -23.53 -12.57 -10.02
C ALA A 76 -22.42 -13.49 -9.50
N ARG A 77 -21.18 -12.99 -9.37
CA ARG A 77 -20.07 -13.76 -8.77
C ARG A 77 -20.30 -14.08 -7.30
N LEU A 78 -20.76 -13.09 -6.53
CA LEU A 78 -21.03 -13.26 -5.10
C LEU A 78 -22.14 -14.29 -4.80
N VAL A 79 -23.12 -14.41 -5.68
CA VAL A 79 -24.27 -15.29 -5.45
C VAL A 79 -24.19 -16.62 -6.21
N GLN A 80 -23.15 -16.83 -7.02
CA GLN A 80 -23.07 -17.95 -7.97
C GLN A 80 -23.19 -19.34 -7.30
N ALA A 81 -22.55 -19.53 -6.16
CA ALA A 81 -22.55 -20.81 -5.46
C ALA A 81 -23.52 -20.87 -4.28
N LEU A 82 -24.32 -19.82 -4.07
CA LEU A 82 -25.29 -19.81 -2.99
C LEU A 82 -26.52 -20.68 -3.33
N PRO A 83 -27.09 -21.42 -2.37
CA PRO A 83 -28.27 -22.22 -2.60
C PRO A 83 -29.50 -21.34 -2.89
N GLY A 84 -30.28 -21.74 -3.86
CA GLY A 84 -31.51 -21.05 -4.26
C GLY A 84 -31.30 -19.96 -5.32
N GLN A 85 -32.40 -19.43 -5.85
CA GLN A 85 -32.35 -18.32 -6.80
C GLN A 85 -32.33 -17.00 -6.05
N VAL A 86 -31.19 -16.30 -6.11
CA VAL A 86 -31.05 -14.94 -5.57
C VAL A 86 -31.39 -13.95 -6.67
N ALA A 87 -32.40 -13.11 -6.44
CA ALA A 87 -32.82 -12.10 -7.40
C ALA A 87 -31.67 -11.13 -7.72
N ALA A 88 -31.43 -10.90 -9.03
CA ALA A 88 -30.44 -9.95 -9.47
C ALA A 88 -30.95 -8.50 -9.31
N PRO A 89 -30.28 -7.64 -8.55
CA PRO A 89 -30.70 -6.25 -8.38
C PRO A 89 -30.49 -5.47 -9.68
N SER A 90 -31.35 -4.48 -9.91
CA SER A 90 -31.16 -3.54 -11.02
C SER A 90 -30.00 -2.58 -10.77
N SER A 91 -29.38 -2.06 -11.82
CA SER A 91 -28.29 -1.07 -11.67
C SER A 91 -28.69 0.18 -10.86
N PRO A 92 -29.91 0.74 -11.01
CA PRO A 92 -30.37 1.83 -10.13
C PRO A 92 -30.47 1.40 -8.66
N ALA A 93 -30.97 0.19 -8.37
CA ALA A 93 -31.07 -0.32 -7.00
C ALA A 93 -29.68 -0.45 -6.33
N ILE A 94 -28.71 -0.99 -7.05
CA ILE A 94 -27.32 -1.04 -6.58
C ILE A 94 -26.80 0.38 -6.31
N SER A 95 -26.94 1.30 -7.26
CA SER A 95 -26.47 2.67 -7.11
C SER A 95 -27.12 3.41 -5.92
N GLN A 96 -28.38 3.15 -5.65
CA GLN A 96 -29.07 3.70 -4.46
C GLN A 96 -28.54 3.07 -3.17
N ALA A 97 -28.29 1.77 -3.17
CA ALA A 97 -27.76 1.04 -2.02
C ALA A 97 -26.35 1.50 -1.66
N LEU A 98 -25.46 1.66 -2.64
CA LEU A 98 -24.12 2.22 -2.45
C LEU A 98 -24.15 3.61 -1.82
N ARG A 99 -25.02 4.51 -2.35
CA ARG A 99 -25.17 5.87 -1.78
C ARG A 99 -25.71 5.85 -0.35
N ARG A 100 -26.62 4.94 -0.04
CA ARG A 100 -27.23 4.82 1.29
C ARG A 100 -26.23 4.38 2.35
N VAL A 101 -25.38 3.40 2.06
CA VAL A 101 -24.31 2.97 2.96
C VAL A 101 -23.31 4.11 3.20
N GLY A 102 -23.00 4.87 2.16
CA GLY A 102 -22.09 6.02 2.29
C GLY A 102 -20.63 5.60 2.51
N ILE A 103 -19.81 6.57 2.93
CA ILE A 103 -18.35 6.40 3.07
C ILE A 103 -17.97 5.83 4.44
N ALA A 104 -18.65 6.27 5.49
CA ALA A 104 -18.22 6.06 6.87
C ALA A 104 -17.97 4.59 7.26
N PRO A 105 -18.84 3.61 6.89
CA PRO A 105 -18.58 2.20 7.21
C PRO A 105 -17.28 1.65 6.58
N LEU A 106 -16.99 2.04 5.33
CA LEU A 106 -15.76 1.59 4.64
C LEU A 106 -14.52 2.23 5.26
N ALA A 107 -14.61 3.50 5.67
CA ALA A 107 -13.53 4.18 6.38
C ALA A 107 -13.27 3.54 7.75
N ALA A 108 -14.30 3.27 8.54
CA ALA A 108 -14.21 2.61 9.83
C ALA A 108 -13.65 1.19 9.69
N LEU A 109 -14.10 0.43 8.68
CA LEU A 109 -13.60 -0.91 8.41
C LEU A 109 -12.10 -0.89 8.03
N PHE A 110 -11.67 0.05 7.19
CA PHE A 110 -10.25 0.23 6.88
C PHE A 110 -9.44 0.61 8.13
N ASP A 111 -9.93 1.54 8.94
CA ASP A 111 -9.26 1.96 10.19
C ASP A 111 -9.12 0.79 11.20
N LEU A 112 -10.08 -0.12 11.23
CA LEU A 112 -10.04 -1.32 12.08
C LEU A 112 -8.99 -2.34 11.58
N LEU A 113 -8.88 -2.51 10.27
CA LEU A 113 -8.06 -3.57 9.66
C LEU A 113 -6.64 -3.14 9.30
N ARG A 114 -6.39 -1.83 9.16
CA ARG A 114 -5.05 -1.32 8.87
C ARG A 114 -4.09 -1.55 10.02
N GLY A 115 -2.84 -1.77 9.70
CA GLY A 115 -1.78 -2.00 10.67
C GLY A 115 -0.75 -2.99 10.12
N PRO A 116 0.39 -3.16 10.81
CA PRO A 116 1.38 -4.15 10.40
C PRO A 116 0.80 -5.55 10.59
N ALA A 117 0.83 -6.37 9.55
CA ALA A 117 0.49 -7.78 9.68
C ALA A 117 1.47 -8.46 10.64
N ALA A 118 0.96 -9.25 11.57
CA ALA A 118 1.79 -10.03 12.48
C ALA A 118 2.62 -11.05 11.71
N THR A 119 3.93 -11.12 11.98
CA THR A 119 4.82 -12.07 11.32
C THR A 119 5.81 -12.66 12.31
N THR A 120 6.12 -13.94 12.13
CA THR A 120 7.19 -14.66 12.84
C THR A 120 8.56 -14.47 12.17
N ALA A 121 8.58 -14.07 10.89
CA ALA A 121 9.81 -13.76 10.19
C ALA A 121 10.47 -12.49 10.73
N ASN A 122 11.80 -12.48 10.76
CA ASN A 122 12.54 -11.28 11.17
C ASN A 122 12.49 -10.22 10.06
N VAL A 123 11.48 -9.36 10.11
CA VAL A 123 11.29 -8.21 9.20
C VAL A 123 11.64 -6.88 9.90
N SER A 124 12.20 -6.94 11.09
CA SER A 124 12.66 -5.78 11.86
C SER A 124 14.14 -5.48 11.60
N TRP A 125 14.53 -4.24 11.79
CA TRP A 125 15.91 -3.83 11.78
C TRP A 125 16.29 -3.33 13.17
N ARG A 126 17.17 -4.07 13.85
CA ARG A 126 17.61 -3.76 15.24
C ARG A 126 16.43 -3.53 16.21
N GLY A 127 15.40 -4.36 16.10
CA GLY A 127 14.19 -4.25 16.92
C GLY A 127 13.20 -3.17 16.49
N LEU A 128 13.50 -2.40 15.42
CA LEU A 128 12.58 -1.40 14.88
C LEU A 128 11.77 -2.00 13.72
N LEU A 129 10.45 -1.77 13.73
CA LEU A 129 9.60 -2.05 12.59
C LEU A 129 9.94 -1.08 11.46
N VAL A 130 10.47 -1.60 10.37
CA VAL A 130 10.81 -0.77 9.21
C VAL A 130 9.56 -0.49 8.40
N CYS A 131 9.32 0.80 8.16
CA CYS A 131 8.17 1.29 7.41
C CYS A 131 8.64 2.10 6.21
N ALA A 132 7.83 2.22 5.17
CA ALA A 132 8.10 3.09 4.04
C ALA A 132 6.89 3.99 3.76
N ILE A 133 7.18 5.28 3.48
CA ILE A 133 6.19 6.28 3.07
C ILE A 133 6.44 6.68 1.62
N ASP A 134 5.37 6.75 0.84
CA ASP A 134 5.41 7.26 -0.54
C ASP A 134 4.03 7.69 -1.00
N GLY A 135 3.96 8.37 -2.16
CA GLY A 135 2.74 8.80 -2.80
C GLY A 135 2.49 8.09 -4.15
N THR A 136 1.22 7.92 -4.48
CA THR A 136 0.81 7.45 -5.80
C THR A 136 -0.48 8.12 -6.24
N GLN A 137 -0.93 7.84 -7.48
CA GLN A 137 -2.18 8.36 -8.01
C GLN A 137 -2.98 7.24 -8.66
N VAL A 138 -4.31 7.33 -8.52
CA VAL A 138 -5.29 6.44 -9.14
C VAL A 138 -6.22 7.28 -10.00
N SER A 139 -6.46 6.85 -11.24
CA SER A 139 -7.35 7.54 -12.16
C SER A 139 -8.81 7.33 -11.79
N VAL A 140 -9.61 8.39 -11.90
CA VAL A 140 -11.06 8.36 -11.68
C VAL A 140 -11.79 8.71 -12.97
N PRO A 141 -13.05 8.28 -13.16
CA PRO A 141 -13.80 8.59 -14.36
C PRO A 141 -13.93 10.11 -14.58
N ALA A 142 -13.70 10.54 -15.80
CA ALA A 142 -13.98 11.91 -16.20
C ALA A 142 -15.50 12.13 -16.21
N GLY A 143 -15.92 13.21 -15.59
CA GLY A 143 -17.34 13.62 -15.51
C GLY A 143 -17.50 14.80 -14.57
N ALA A 144 -18.52 15.62 -14.81
CA ALA A 144 -18.71 16.88 -14.11
C ALA A 144 -18.58 16.75 -12.59
N ALA A 145 -19.21 15.74 -11.98
CA ALA A 145 -19.17 15.56 -10.54
C ALA A 145 -17.77 15.23 -10.00
N ASN A 146 -17.00 14.38 -10.69
CA ASN A 146 -15.63 14.04 -10.26
C ASN A 146 -14.66 15.20 -10.51
N GLU A 147 -14.84 15.95 -11.59
CA GLU A 147 -13.95 17.06 -11.97
C GLU A 147 -14.11 18.28 -11.06
N THR A 148 -15.19 18.39 -10.27
CA THR A 148 -15.30 19.41 -9.22
C THR A 148 -14.32 19.20 -8.06
N VAL A 149 -13.86 17.96 -7.84
CA VAL A 149 -12.98 17.60 -6.72
C VAL A 149 -11.61 17.14 -7.19
N PHE A 150 -11.57 16.33 -8.25
CA PHE A 150 -10.37 15.70 -8.74
C PHE A 150 -9.90 16.36 -10.03
N SER A 151 -8.69 16.89 -10.01
CA SER A 151 -8.12 17.57 -11.17
C SER A 151 -7.42 16.61 -12.11
N ARG A 152 -7.39 16.98 -13.39
CA ARG A 152 -6.54 16.35 -14.40
C ARG A 152 -5.09 16.81 -14.21
N GLN A 153 -4.14 15.97 -14.60
CA GLN A 153 -2.74 16.35 -14.59
C GLN A 153 -2.50 17.45 -15.66
N PRO A 154 -1.77 18.53 -15.35
CA PRO A 154 -1.36 19.50 -16.36
C PRO A 154 -0.46 18.81 -17.40
N THR A 155 -0.66 19.14 -18.68
CA THR A 155 0.21 18.70 -19.77
C THR A 155 1.22 19.77 -20.11
N LEU A 156 2.33 19.38 -20.74
CA LEU A 156 3.37 20.31 -21.21
C LEU A 156 2.85 21.32 -22.25
N LEU A 157 1.74 21.02 -22.91
CA LEU A 157 1.13 21.87 -23.95
C LEU A 157 0.02 22.80 -23.42
N GLY A 158 -0.17 22.86 -22.09
CA GLY A 158 -1.28 23.60 -21.51
C GLY A 158 -2.62 22.85 -21.65
N GLY A 159 -3.38 22.76 -20.59
CA GLY A 159 -4.61 21.98 -20.49
C GLY A 159 -4.43 20.66 -19.73
N GLY A 160 -5.53 20.09 -19.22
CA GLY A 160 -5.54 18.83 -18.49
C GLY A 160 -5.54 17.63 -19.42
N GLY A 161 -4.51 16.79 -19.36
CA GLY A 161 -4.44 15.53 -20.09
C GLY A 161 -4.89 14.33 -19.25
N GLY A 162 -5.43 13.32 -19.92
CA GLY A 162 -5.81 12.06 -19.28
C GLY A 162 -7.06 12.16 -18.38
N TYR A 163 -7.17 11.22 -17.45
CA TYR A 163 -8.26 11.18 -16.46
C TYR A 163 -7.96 12.06 -15.26
N PRO A 164 -8.99 12.60 -14.57
CA PRO A 164 -8.82 13.13 -13.23
C PRO A 164 -8.25 12.07 -12.31
N ALA A 165 -7.55 12.47 -11.25
CA ALA A 165 -6.87 11.52 -10.39
C ALA A 165 -7.00 11.85 -8.90
N VAL A 166 -7.02 10.81 -8.07
CA VAL A 166 -6.88 10.87 -6.63
C VAL A 166 -5.43 10.59 -6.27
N ARG A 167 -4.86 11.38 -5.37
CA ARG A 167 -3.58 11.11 -4.74
C ARG A 167 -3.78 10.23 -3.51
N ILE A 168 -2.95 9.21 -3.36
CA ILE A 168 -2.87 8.36 -2.17
C ILE A 168 -1.46 8.50 -1.63
N VAL A 169 -1.33 8.79 -0.33
CA VAL A 169 -0.07 8.72 0.42
C VAL A 169 -0.23 7.63 1.46
N ALA A 170 0.61 6.60 1.39
CA ALA A 170 0.51 5.45 2.27
C ALA A 170 1.79 5.24 3.09
N LEU A 171 1.61 4.58 4.23
CA LEU A 171 2.66 4.06 5.09
C LEU A 171 2.49 2.54 5.14
N ILE A 172 3.51 1.80 4.74
CA ILE A 172 3.52 0.33 4.77
C ILE A 172 4.57 -0.22 5.72
N ALA A 173 4.35 -1.42 6.24
CA ALA A 173 5.39 -2.21 6.89
C ALA A 173 6.26 -2.88 5.83
N CYS A 174 7.57 -2.64 5.84
CA CYS A 174 8.49 -3.35 4.97
C CYS A 174 8.57 -4.84 5.38
N GLY A 175 8.75 -5.73 4.40
CA GLY A 175 8.68 -7.18 4.59
C GLY A 175 7.30 -7.73 4.27
N THR A 176 6.28 -7.39 5.04
CA THR A 176 4.90 -7.85 4.79
C THR A 176 4.17 -7.02 3.73
N ARG A 177 4.56 -5.77 3.51
CA ARG A 177 3.88 -4.75 2.68
C ARG A 177 2.45 -4.45 3.12
N SER A 178 2.08 -4.80 4.36
CA SER A 178 0.77 -4.43 4.92
C SER A 178 0.65 -2.91 5.10
N LEU A 179 -0.54 -2.39 4.91
CA LEU A 179 -0.84 -0.97 5.09
C LEU A 179 -0.91 -0.64 6.59
N ILE A 180 -0.01 0.20 7.07
CA ILE A 180 -0.10 0.77 8.42
C ILE A 180 -1.12 1.89 8.43
N ASP A 181 -1.11 2.73 7.39
CA ASP A 181 -2.08 3.81 7.20
C ASP A 181 -2.07 4.28 5.74
N ALA A 182 -3.15 4.95 5.33
CA ALA A 182 -3.23 5.63 4.05
C ALA A 182 -4.14 6.84 4.15
N LEU A 183 -3.71 7.93 3.51
CA LEU A 183 -4.51 9.14 3.29
C LEU A 183 -4.68 9.33 1.79
N PHE A 184 -5.81 9.87 1.38
CA PHE A 184 -6.03 10.19 -0.02
C PHE A 184 -6.91 11.43 -0.18
N GLY A 185 -6.77 12.07 -1.34
CA GLY A 185 -7.46 13.31 -1.65
C GLY A 185 -7.16 13.81 -3.07
N PRO A 186 -7.61 15.01 -3.42
CA PRO A 186 -7.36 15.59 -4.74
C PRO A 186 -5.86 15.78 -4.98
N THR A 187 -5.44 15.67 -6.23
CA THR A 187 -4.03 15.83 -6.62
C THR A 187 -3.49 17.25 -6.42
N THR A 188 -4.38 18.23 -6.23
CA THR A 188 -4.03 19.60 -5.83
C THR A 188 -3.42 19.67 -4.43
N THR A 189 -3.75 18.72 -3.54
CA THR A 189 -3.08 18.57 -2.26
C THR A 189 -1.79 17.76 -2.46
N GLY A 190 -0.63 18.38 -2.20
CA GLY A 190 0.67 17.75 -2.37
C GLY A 190 0.94 16.65 -1.32
N GLU A 191 1.81 15.70 -1.64
CA GLU A 191 2.23 14.61 -0.72
C GLU A 191 2.82 15.16 0.58
N VAL A 192 3.61 16.23 0.49
CA VAL A 192 4.22 16.91 1.64
C VAL A 192 3.17 17.52 2.58
N ALA A 193 2.03 17.95 2.04
CA ALA A 193 0.92 18.48 2.84
C ALA A 193 0.12 17.37 3.52
N MET A 194 0.02 16.19 2.88
CA MET A 194 -0.71 15.03 3.41
C MET A 194 0.09 14.24 4.44
N ALA A 195 1.40 14.10 4.24
CA ALA A 195 2.27 13.22 5.03
C ALA A 195 2.20 13.43 6.56
N PRO A 196 2.11 14.67 7.10
CA PRO A 196 1.96 14.86 8.55
C PRO A 196 0.74 14.17 9.15
N GLY A 197 -0.34 13.96 8.38
CA GLY A 197 -1.52 13.25 8.83
C GLY A 197 -1.27 11.77 9.14
N LEU A 198 -0.21 11.16 8.60
CA LEU A 198 0.19 9.78 8.91
C LEU A 198 0.86 9.66 10.29
N ALA A 199 1.22 10.77 10.94
CA ALA A 199 1.76 10.77 12.29
C ALA A 199 0.83 10.05 13.29
N ARG A 200 -0.49 10.06 13.04
CA ARG A 200 -1.50 9.36 13.86
C ARG A 200 -1.23 7.85 14.03
N SER A 201 -0.49 7.25 13.09
CA SER A 201 -0.21 5.80 13.06
C SER A 201 1.24 5.46 13.38
N LEU A 202 2.05 6.45 13.69
CA LEU A 202 3.45 6.28 14.06
C LEU A 202 3.60 6.26 15.58
N ARG A 203 4.58 5.48 16.05
CA ARG A 203 4.92 5.34 17.48
C ARG A 203 6.39 4.97 17.65
N PRO A 204 6.96 5.10 18.88
CA PRO A 204 8.27 4.54 19.21
C PRO A 204 8.36 3.06 18.81
N GLY A 205 9.56 2.63 18.39
CA GLY A 205 9.76 1.28 17.85
C GLY A 205 9.56 1.15 16.34
N MET A 206 9.20 2.23 15.64
CA MET A 206 9.12 2.28 14.18
C MET A 206 10.29 3.08 13.58
N LEU A 207 10.71 2.70 12.37
CA LEU A 207 11.67 3.42 11.54
C LEU A 207 11.07 3.66 10.15
N VAL A 208 10.82 4.93 9.82
CA VAL A 208 10.19 5.33 8.56
C VAL A 208 11.25 5.67 7.51
N LEU A 209 11.18 5.01 6.36
CA LEU A 209 11.98 5.30 5.18
C LEU A 209 11.17 6.20 4.23
N GLY A 210 11.75 7.31 3.77
CA GLY A 210 11.09 8.22 2.84
C GLY A 210 12.04 8.72 1.74
N ASP A 211 11.45 9.07 0.61
CA ASP A 211 12.21 9.67 -0.47
C ASP A 211 12.52 11.16 -0.21
N ARG A 212 13.21 11.80 -1.16
CA ARG A 212 13.62 13.21 -1.07
C ARG A 212 12.44 14.19 -1.00
N ASN A 213 11.24 13.78 -1.42
CA ASN A 213 10.05 14.64 -1.39
C ASN A 213 9.53 14.80 0.04
N PHE A 214 9.60 13.74 0.85
CA PHE A 214 9.19 13.74 2.25
C PHE A 214 10.24 14.35 3.20
N CYS A 215 11.42 14.71 2.73
CA CYS A 215 12.46 15.37 3.53
C CYS A 215 12.17 16.87 3.80
N ALA A 216 10.92 17.29 3.74
CA ALA A 216 10.51 18.65 4.10
C ALA A 216 10.53 18.84 5.63
N ARG A 217 10.92 20.05 6.11
CA ARG A 217 11.08 20.32 7.54
C ARG A 217 9.85 20.03 8.37
N ASN A 218 8.68 20.43 7.88
CA ASN A 218 7.39 20.20 8.55
C ASN A 218 7.04 18.71 8.62
N VAL A 219 7.35 17.93 7.59
CA VAL A 219 7.12 16.48 7.58
C VAL A 219 8.05 15.79 8.56
N VAL A 220 9.36 16.08 8.49
CA VAL A 220 10.35 15.51 9.40
C VAL A 220 9.99 15.82 10.86
N ALA A 221 9.65 17.08 11.16
CA ALA A 221 9.27 17.49 12.50
C ALA A 221 8.01 16.78 13.01
N ALA A 222 6.95 16.70 12.19
CA ALA A 222 5.70 16.07 12.56
C ALA A 222 5.86 14.56 12.81
N LEU A 223 6.61 13.86 11.95
CA LEU A 223 6.80 12.42 12.08
C LEU A 223 7.78 12.08 13.22
N ALA A 224 8.85 12.85 13.40
CA ALA A 224 9.80 12.66 14.52
C ALA A 224 9.15 12.91 15.89
N ALA A 225 8.21 13.85 15.98
CA ALA A 225 7.49 14.16 17.22
C ALA A 225 6.69 12.95 17.79
N THR A 226 6.41 11.94 16.98
CA THR A 226 5.73 10.70 17.40
C THR A 226 6.66 9.73 18.16
N GLY A 227 7.97 10.01 18.20
CA GLY A 227 8.99 9.10 18.72
C GLY A 227 9.43 8.03 17.73
N ALA A 228 8.85 7.95 16.53
CA ALA A 228 9.33 7.10 15.46
C ALA A 228 10.68 7.61 14.93
N GLN A 229 11.56 6.68 14.53
CA GLN A 229 12.81 7.01 13.89
C GLN A 229 12.60 7.25 12.39
N LEU A 230 13.42 8.11 11.80
CA LEU A 230 13.32 8.49 10.39
C LEU A 230 14.64 8.21 9.67
N LEU A 231 14.54 7.78 8.41
CA LEU A 231 15.67 7.67 7.48
C LEU A 231 15.21 8.12 6.09
N PHE A 232 15.49 9.37 5.76
CA PHE A 232 15.01 10.02 4.55
C PHE A 232 16.15 10.40 3.61
N ARG A 233 15.89 10.26 2.30
CA ARG A 233 16.81 10.83 1.31
C ARG A 233 16.62 12.35 1.25
N SER A 234 17.70 13.09 1.24
CA SER A 234 17.72 14.54 1.09
C SER A 234 18.12 14.96 -0.31
N LYS A 235 17.71 16.14 -0.74
CA LYS A 235 18.24 16.80 -1.94
C LYS A 235 19.67 17.29 -1.65
N THR A 236 20.63 16.98 -2.53
CA THR A 236 22.05 17.22 -2.27
C THR A 236 22.45 18.70 -2.30
N ALA A 237 22.05 19.45 -3.31
CA ALA A 237 22.54 20.82 -3.48
C ALA A 237 21.73 21.89 -2.71
N ALA A 238 20.40 21.91 -2.86
CA ALA A 238 19.57 22.98 -2.28
C ALA A 238 19.32 22.82 -0.77
N THR A 239 19.46 21.60 -0.22
CA THR A 239 19.22 21.31 1.21
C THR A 239 20.49 21.44 2.03
N ALA A 240 21.68 21.30 1.44
CA ALA A 240 22.96 21.46 2.13
C ALA A 240 23.08 22.83 2.81
N ALA A 241 22.69 23.89 2.12
CA ALA A 241 22.72 25.26 2.64
C ALA A 241 21.74 25.53 3.80
N ARG A 242 20.81 24.59 4.07
CA ARG A 242 19.77 24.73 5.11
C ARG A 242 20.00 23.85 6.34
N LEU A 243 21.03 22.98 6.31
CA LEU A 243 21.42 22.15 7.44
C LEU A 243 22.46 22.89 8.27
N ARG A 244 22.11 23.26 9.49
CA ARG A 244 23.07 23.89 10.41
C ARG A 244 23.89 22.79 11.09
N ARG A 245 25.14 22.60 10.67
CA ARG A 245 26.08 21.61 11.20
C ARG A 245 26.39 21.86 12.67
N VAL A 246 26.44 20.79 13.46
CA VAL A 246 26.67 20.86 14.92
C VAL A 246 27.92 20.11 15.31
N LEU A 247 28.13 18.88 14.82
CA LEU A 247 29.22 18.00 15.24
C LEU A 247 29.56 17.03 14.12
N ASP A 248 30.83 16.66 14.01
CA ASP A 248 31.34 15.64 13.10
C ASP A 248 31.64 14.36 13.86
N TYR A 249 31.30 13.22 13.25
CA TYR A 249 31.64 11.89 13.76
C TYR A 249 32.85 11.29 13.00
N ALA A 250 33.60 10.43 13.69
CA ALA A 250 34.76 9.78 13.12
C ALA A 250 34.45 8.85 11.93
N ASP A 251 33.19 8.39 11.81
CA ASP A 251 32.72 7.54 10.72
C ASP A 251 32.39 8.34 9.42
N GLY A 252 32.62 9.65 9.41
CA GLY A 252 32.37 10.56 8.29
C GLY A 252 30.95 11.14 8.28
N THR A 253 30.08 10.72 9.18
CA THR A 253 28.74 11.32 9.35
C THR A 253 28.79 12.56 10.24
N TRP A 254 27.75 13.35 10.26
CA TRP A 254 27.71 14.57 11.04
C TRP A 254 26.31 14.91 11.54
N LEU A 255 26.21 15.63 12.65
CA LEU A 255 24.96 16.14 13.19
C LEU A 255 24.60 17.49 12.61
N ALA A 256 23.30 17.69 12.39
CA ALA A 256 22.77 18.97 11.94
C ALA A 256 21.34 19.20 12.45
N TRP A 257 20.95 20.45 12.50
CA TRP A 257 19.55 20.83 12.65
C TRP A 257 18.86 20.91 11.31
N HIS A 258 17.77 20.13 11.16
CA HIS A 258 16.85 20.20 10.04
C HIS A 258 15.51 20.79 10.52
N GLY A 259 15.38 22.12 10.49
CA GLY A 259 14.32 22.80 11.20
C GLY A 259 14.49 22.63 12.71
N PRO A 260 13.45 22.20 13.43
CA PRO A 260 13.51 21.95 14.88
C PRO A 260 14.09 20.57 15.23
N THR A 261 14.33 19.70 14.26
CA THR A 261 14.74 18.30 14.48
C THR A 261 16.25 18.16 14.34
N LEU A 262 16.90 17.59 15.37
CA LEU A 262 18.30 17.18 15.27
C LEU A 262 18.38 15.89 14.46
N VAL A 263 19.22 15.87 13.44
CA VAL A 263 19.40 14.73 12.55
C VAL A 263 20.88 14.43 12.35
N ARG A 264 21.17 13.15 12.11
CA ARG A 264 22.48 12.72 11.62
C ARG A 264 22.43 12.66 10.10
N VAL A 265 23.43 13.20 9.45
CA VAL A 265 23.56 13.29 8.00
C VAL A 265 24.63 12.31 7.53
N LEU A 266 24.30 11.54 6.49
CA LEU A 266 25.17 10.57 5.84
C LEU A 266 25.30 10.93 4.37
N ASP A 267 26.50 11.18 3.91
CA ASP A 267 26.82 11.29 2.48
C ASP A 267 27.46 9.97 2.02
N ALA A 268 26.90 9.36 1.00
CA ALA A 268 27.36 8.07 0.51
C ALA A 268 27.35 8.02 -1.01
N SER A 269 28.34 7.36 -1.58
CA SER A 269 28.42 7.02 -3.00
C SER A 269 28.23 5.52 -3.18
N ILE A 270 27.32 5.15 -4.08
CA ILE A 270 27.10 3.76 -4.48
C ILE A 270 27.58 3.60 -5.90
N THR A 271 28.62 2.79 -6.09
CA THR A 271 29.14 2.43 -7.41
C THR A 271 28.73 1.02 -7.77
N VAL A 272 28.03 0.89 -8.89
CA VAL A 272 27.63 -0.39 -9.48
C VAL A 272 28.54 -0.64 -10.68
N THR A 273 29.30 -1.74 -10.64
CA THR A 273 30.13 -2.21 -11.75
C THR A 273 29.39 -3.33 -12.48
N LEU A 274 29.16 -3.14 -13.76
CA LEU A 274 28.56 -4.15 -14.64
C LEU A 274 29.62 -5.14 -15.13
N PRO A 275 29.23 -6.31 -15.66
CA PRO A 275 30.17 -7.33 -16.16
C PRO A 275 31.07 -6.86 -17.31
N ASP A 276 30.59 -5.87 -18.07
CA ASP A 276 31.35 -5.23 -19.16
C ASP A 276 32.37 -4.19 -18.66
N GLY A 277 32.56 -4.06 -17.34
CA GLY A 277 33.43 -3.08 -16.71
C GLY A 277 32.83 -1.68 -16.59
N THR A 278 31.65 -1.44 -17.15
CA THR A 278 30.97 -0.13 -17.03
C THR A 278 30.61 0.14 -15.58
N THR A 279 30.94 1.32 -15.09
CA THR A 279 30.62 1.76 -13.73
C THR A 279 29.54 2.85 -13.75
N ARG A 280 28.64 2.79 -12.76
CA ARG A 280 27.66 3.86 -12.50
C ARG A 280 27.76 4.22 -11.03
N THR A 281 28.02 5.48 -10.75
CA THR A 281 28.10 6.01 -9.38
C THR A 281 26.92 6.95 -9.15
N GLU A 282 26.21 6.75 -8.06
CA GLU A 282 25.17 7.65 -7.58
C GLU A 282 25.52 8.12 -6.17
N SER A 283 25.45 9.43 -5.93
CA SER A 283 25.62 10.01 -4.60
C SER A 283 24.26 10.14 -3.90
N TYR A 284 24.25 9.77 -2.64
CA TYR A 284 23.07 9.81 -1.77
C TYR A 284 23.39 10.65 -0.54
N ARG A 285 22.53 11.59 -0.21
CA ARG A 285 22.49 12.19 1.11
C ARG A 285 21.27 11.64 1.85
N LEU A 286 21.51 11.00 2.97
CA LEU A 286 20.47 10.54 3.89
C LEU A 286 20.51 11.39 5.16
N ILE A 287 19.34 11.66 5.73
CA ILE A 287 19.19 12.18 7.08
C ILE A 287 18.45 11.17 7.95
N THR A 288 18.83 11.07 9.21
CA THR A 288 18.20 10.15 10.16
C THR A 288 18.10 10.76 11.56
N THR A 289 17.09 10.37 12.30
CA THR A 289 16.97 10.67 13.73
C THR A 289 17.73 9.66 14.61
N LEU A 290 18.30 8.58 14.03
CA LEU A 290 19.21 7.66 14.69
C LEU A 290 20.58 8.32 14.82
N LEU A 291 20.80 9.02 15.93
CA LEU A 291 21.95 9.94 16.08
C LEU A 291 23.26 9.22 16.40
N ASP A 292 23.22 8.08 17.08
CA ASP A 292 24.40 7.33 17.53
C ASP A 292 24.95 6.43 16.40
N PRO A 293 26.19 6.67 15.91
CA PRO A 293 26.83 5.85 14.88
C PRO A 293 27.07 4.38 15.33
N ALA A 294 27.27 4.13 16.61
CA ALA A 294 27.52 2.80 17.12
C ALA A 294 26.25 1.94 17.06
N GLN A 295 25.10 2.53 17.41
CA GLN A 295 23.81 1.86 17.32
C GLN A 295 23.29 1.76 15.89
N ALA A 296 23.63 2.72 15.03
CA ALA A 296 23.16 2.78 13.65
C ALA A 296 24.32 3.10 12.67
N PRO A 297 25.20 2.13 12.35
CA PRO A 297 26.33 2.35 11.44
C PRO A 297 25.85 2.86 10.06
N ALA A 298 26.57 3.85 9.52
CA ALA A 298 26.21 4.52 8.27
C ALA A 298 26.00 3.55 7.10
N ALA A 299 26.92 2.59 6.90
CA ALA A 299 26.79 1.60 5.84
C ALA A 299 25.56 0.69 6.00
N ALA A 300 25.16 0.38 7.23
CA ALA A 300 23.95 -0.40 7.50
C ALA A 300 22.69 0.40 7.14
N LEU A 301 22.64 1.69 7.47
CA LEU A 301 21.53 2.58 7.12
C LEU A 301 21.40 2.76 5.60
N VAL A 302 22.49 2.91 4.87
CA VAL A 302 22.45 3.00 3.41
C VAL A 302 21.92 1.72 2.77
N ARG A 303 22.32 0.55 3.28
CA ARG A 303 21.76 -0.74 2.82
C ARG A 303 20.28 -0.87 3.17
N LEU A 304 19.89 -0.48 4.37
CA LEU A 304 18.50 -0.51 4.83
C LEU A 304 17.59 0.38 3.98
N TYR A 305 18.08 1.56 3.59
CA TYR A 305 17.30 2.49 2.78
C TYR A 305 16.78 1.89 1.48
N HIS A 306 17.44 0.86 0.96
CA HIS A 306 16.97 0.13 -0.21
C HIS A 306 15.59 -0.54 -0.01
N GLN A 307 15.22 -0.90 1.22
CA GLN A 307 13.90 -1.49 1.52
C GLN A 307 12.74 -0.54 1.22
N ARG A 308 12.97 0.77 1.11
CA ARG A 308 11.97 1.74 0.67
C ARG A 308 11.25 1.33 -0.64
N TRP A 309 11.94 0.60 -1.53
CA TRP A 309 11.34 0.13 -2.77
C TRP A 309 10.15 -0.81 -2.60
N GLN A 310 9.92 -1.35 -1.41
CA GLN A 310 8.78 -2.23 -1.15
C GLN A 310 7.45 -1.50 -1.30
N ILE A 311 7.37 -0.19 -1.00
CA ILE A 311 6.15 0.58 -1.20
C ILE A 311 5.82 0.78 -2.70
N GLU A 312 6.84 0.90 -3.55
CA GLU A 312 6.63 0.94 -5.00
C GLU A 312 6.07 -0.39 -5.52
N THR A 313 6.49 -1.51 -4.92
CA THR A 313 5.91 -2.83 -5.21
C THR A 313 4.47 -2.90 -4.72
N ALA A 314 4.14 -2.42 -3.52
CA ALA A 314 2.78 -2.35 -3.00
C ALA A 314 1.87 -1.53 -3.93
N TYR A 315 2.35 -0.40 -4.44
CA TYR A 315 1.60 0.40 -5.41
C TYR A 315 1.44 -0.29 -6.77
N CYS A 316 2.43 -1.08 -7.20
CA CYS A 316 2.29 -1.91 -8.39
C CYS A 316 1.21 -2.98 -8.20
N GLU A 317 1.14 -3.60 -7.03
CA GLU A 317 0.10 -4.57 -6.67
C GLU A 317 -1.29 -3.94 -6.64
N LEU A 318 -1.44 -2.77 -6.02
CA LEU A 318 -2.70 -2.01 -6.02
C LEU A 318 -3.14 -1.60 -7.44
N LYS A 319 -2.24 -0.97 -8.21
CA LYS A 319 -2.60 -0.33 -9.47
C LYS A 319 -2.60 -1.28 -10.67
N SER A 320 -1.65 -2.20 -10.71
CA SER A 320 -1.45 -3.08 -11.86
C SER A 320 -2.03 -4.47 -11.64
N THR A 321 -2.02 -4.98 -10.42
CA THR A 321 -2.51 -6.33 -10.14
C THR A 321 -3.99 -6.30 -9.78
N ILE A 322 -4.43 -5.49 -8.81
CA ILE A 322 -5.85 -5.41 -8.45
C ILE A 322 -6.60 -4.62 -9.53
N LEU A 323 -6.22 -3.35 -9.77
CA LEU A 323 -6.95 -2.46 -10.70
C LEU A 323 -6.69 -2.77 -12.18
N GLY A 324 -5.70 -3.60 -12.52
CA GLY A 324 -5.35 -3.87 -13.91
C GLY A 324 -4.98 -2.61 -14.73
N GLY A 325 -4.54 -1.54 -14.06
CA GLY A 325 -4.28 -0.23 -14.68
C GLY A 325 -5.55 0.54 -15.09
N ARG A 326 -6.73 0.11 -14.65
CA ARG A 326 -8.04 0.69 -15.00
C ARG A 326 -8.34 1.95 -14.20
N VAL A 327 -9.31 2.70 -14.71
CA VAL A 327 -9.96 3.82 -14.03
C VAL A 327 -11.01 3.27 -13.07
N LEU A 328 -11.18 3.84 -11.88
CA LEU A 328 -12.25 3.47 -10.94
C LEU A 328 -13.63 3.58 -11.61
N ARG A 329 -14.63 2.92 -11.04
CA ARG A 329 -15.99 2.86 -11.62
C ARG A 329 -16.88 4.04 -11.26
N ALA A 330 -16.69 4.60 -10.04
CA ALA A 330 -17.61 5.56 -9.48
C ALA A 330 -17.57 6.92 -10.18
N LYS A 331 -18.75 7.41 -10.55
CA LYS A 331 -18.93 8.69 -11.26
C LYS A 331 -19.14 9.87 -10.30
N THR A 332 -19.01 9.66 -9.00
CA THR A 332 -19.17 10.70 -7.97
C THR A 332 -18.02 10.64 -6.97
N PRO A 333 -17.59 11.78 -6.40
CA PRO A 333 -16.51 11.80 -5.42
C PRO A 333 -16.74 10.89 -4.21
N ALA A 334 -17.97 10.84 -3.69
CA ALA A 334 -18.32 9.94 -2.59
C ALA A 334 -18.16 8.46 -2.97
N GLY A 335 -18.59 8.07 -4.16
CA GLY A 335 -18.42 6.71 -4.65
C GLY A 335 -16.93 6.38 -4.91
N VAL A 336 -16.14 7.31 -5.43
CA VAL A 336 -14.69 7.17 -5.57
C VAL A 336 -14.05 6.91 -4.22
N THR A 337 -14.43 7.65 -3.19
CA THR A 337 -13.94 7.46 -1.82
C THR A 337 -14.29 6.07 -1.28
N GLN A 338 -15.53 5.58 -1.52
CA GLN A 338 -15.93 4.21 -1.15
C GLN A 338 -15.05 3.15 -1.85
N GLU A 339 -14.84 3.30 -3.17
CA GLU A 339 -14.02 2.36 -3.93
C GLU A 339 -12.57 2.34 -3.46
N ILE A 340 -12.00 3.50 -3.08
CA ILE A 340 -10.63 3.57 -2.57
C ILE A 340 -10.53 2.86 -1.22
N TYR A 341 -11.45 3.11 -0.28
CA TYR A 341 -11.44 2.39 0.99
C TYR A 341 -11.62 0.88 0.79
N ALA A 342 -12.54 0.46 -0.08
CA ALA A 342 -12.71 -0.96 -0.41
C ALA A 342 -11.42 -1.57 -1.02
N LEU A 343 -10.74 -0.84 -1.92
CA LEU A 343 -9.47 -1.27 -2.52
C LEU A 343 -8.36 -1.43 -1.48
N LEU A 344 -8.19 -0.44 -0.59
CA LEU A 344 -7.18 -0.47 0.46
C LEU A 344 -7.47 -1.59 1.48
N THR A 345 -8.75 -1.78 1.83
CA THR A 345 -9.18 -2.87 2.70
C THR A 345 -8.90 -4.23 2.09
N CYS A 346 -9.28 -4.48 0.83
CA CYS A 346 -9.01 -5.74 0.15
C CYS A 346 -7.52 -6.02 -0.01
N TYR A 347 -6.73 -4.98 -0.29
CA TYR A 347 -5.28 -5.10 -0.32
C TYR A 347 -4.74 -5.57 1.04
N GLN A 348 -5.21 -4.96 2.14
CA GLN A 348 -4.80 -5.34 3.50
C GLN A 348 -5.20 -6.78 3.83
N LEU A 349 -6.43 -7.20 3.52
CA LEU A 349 -6.90 -8.57 3.75
C LEU A 349 -6.02 -9.60 3.03
N LEU A 350 -5.71 -9.37 1.76
CA LEU A 350 -4.81 -10.23 1.00
C LEU A 350 -3.41 -10.29 1.61
N ARG A 351 -2.87 -9.15 2.07
CA ARG A 351 -1.56 -9.12 2.73
C ARG A 351 -1.54 -9.86 4.05
N THR A 352 -2.62 -9.79 4.83
CA THR A 352 -2.77 -10.56 6.05
C THR A 352 -2.80 -12.05 5.74
N ALA A 353 -3.65 -12.52 4.81
CA ALA A 353 -3.72 -13.93 4.42
C ALA A 353 -2.37 -14.47 3.90
N MET A 354 -1.64 -13.68 3.09
CA MET A 354 -0.31 -14.04 2.61
C MET A 354 0.72 -14.13 3.75
N THR A 355 0.65 -13.24 4.72
CA THR A 355 1.55 -13.24 5.87
C THR A 355 1.25 -14.43 6.78
N ASP A 356 -0.01 -14.74 7.03
CA ASP A 356 -0.42 -15.89 7.83
C ASP A 356 0.07 -17.19 7.18
N ALA A 357 -0.05 -17.32 5.87
CA ALA A 357 0.50 -18.45 5.14
C ALA A 357 2.02 -18.58 5.30
N THR A 358 2.76 -17.50 5.16
CA THR A 358 4.24 -17.54 5.31
C THR A 358 4.68 -17.75 6.75
N ASN A 359 3.87 -17.41 7.75
CA ASN A 359 4.16 -17.64 9.17
C ASN A 359 4.22 -19.13 9.55
N THR A 360 3.71 -20.03 8.71
CA THR A 360 3.82 -21.48 8.94
C THR A 360 5.25 -21.98 8.83
N ASN A 361 6.14 -21.19 8.23
CA ASN A 361 7.56 -21.49 8.13
C ASN A 361 8.39 -20.23 8.48
N GLN A 362 9.08 -20.28 9.63
CA GLN A 362 9.85 -19.13 10.16
C GLN A 362 11.00 -18.66 9.24
N ASP A 363 11.51 -19.55 8.39
CA ASP A 363 12.57 -19.24 7.43
C ASP A 363 12.04 -18.63 6.14
N LEU A 364 10.71 -18.56 5.99
CA LEU A 364 10.09 -18.03 4.79
C LEU A 364 9.80 -16.53 4.93
N ALA A 365 10.53 -15.72 4.16
CA ALA A 365 10.28 -14.27 4.14
C ALA A 365 8.91 -13.96 3.50
N PRO A 366 8.08 -13.09 4.10
CA PRO A 366 6.73 -12.77 3.59
C PRO A 366 6.71 -12.17 2.18
N ASP A 367 7.81 -11.58 1.73
CA ASP A 367 7.93 -11.01 0.38
C ASP A 367 8.10 -12.08 -0.73
N ARG A 368 8.28 -13.37 -0.34
CA ARG A 368 8.26 -14.52 -1.23
C ARG A 368 6.86 -14.92 -1.68
N ALA A 369 5.82 -14.49 -0.95
CA ALA A 369 4.43 -14.72 -1.33
C ALA A 369 4.04 -13.94 -2.59
N SER A 370 3.38 -14.60 -3.55
CA SER A 370 2.91 -13.97 -4.78
C SER A 370 1.55 -13.31 -4.58
N PHE A 371 1.49 -11.99 -4.72
CA PHE A 371 0.24 -11.24 -4.61
C PHE A 371 -0.77 -11.60 -5.71
N THR A 372 -0.30 -11.90 -6.91
CA THR A 372 -1.17 -12.32 -8.03
C THR A 372 -1.85 -13.65 -7.72
N ILE A 373 -1.13 -14.61 -7.16
CA ILE A 373 -1.70 -15.91 -6.77
C ILE A 373 -2.73 -15.73 -5.66
N ALA A 374 -2.42 -14.95 -4.62
CA ALA A 374 -3.36 -14.66 -3.55
C ALA A 374 -4.66 -14.01 -4.06
N LEU A 375 -4.55 -13.04 -4.98
CA LEU A 375 -5.71 -12.39 -5.59
C LEU A 375 -6.56 -13.36 -6.41
N LEU A 376 -5.94 -14.21 -7.24
CA LEU A 376 -6.67 -15.20 -8.05
C LEU A 376 -7.38 -16.23 -7.15
N ALA A 377 -6.68 -16.78 -6.17
CA ALA A 377 -7.26 -17.71 -5.21
C ALA A 377 -8.43 -17.06 -4.43
N ALA A 378 -8.30 -15.81 -3.98
CA ALA A 378 -9.37 -15.10 -3.32
C ALA A 378 -10.61 -14.91 -4.23
N ARG A 379 -10.41 -14.57 -5.50
CA ARG A 379 -11.50 -14.48 -6.49
C ARG A 379 -12.23 -15.81 -6.67
N ASP A 380 -11.49 -16.92 -6.75
CA ASP A 380 -12.06 -18.26 -6.87
C ASP A 380 -12.86 -18.66 -5.62
N GLN A 381 -12.39 -18.30 -4.42
CA GLN A 381 -13.11 -18.54 -3.16
C GLN A 381 -14.42 -17.77 -3.08
N ILE A 382 -14.47 -16.53 -3.59
CA ILE A 382 -15.72 -15.76 -3.66
C ILE A 382 -16.72 -16.45 -4.60
N VAL A 383 -16.26 -16.89 -5.77
CA VAL A 383 -17.13 -17.52 -6.77
C VAL A 383 -17.69 -18.87 -6.27
N THR A 384 -16.86 -19.65 -5.59
CA THR A 384 -17.25 -20.99 -5.09
C THR A 384 -17.95 -20.94 -3.74
N ALA A 385 -17.97 -19.79 -3.05
CA ALA A 385 -18.48 -19.60 -1.69
C ALA A 385 -17.95 -20.66 -0.69
N ARG A 386 -16.80 -21.26 -0.97
CA ARG A 386 -16.15 -22.20 -0.05
C ARG A 386 -15.70 -21.47 1.20
N HIS A 387 -15.64 -22.16 2.32
CA HIS A 387 -15.29 -21.65 3.66
C HIS A 387 -16.24 -20.60 4.27
N CYS A 388 -17.28 -20.17 3.58
CA CYS A 388 -18.34 -19.39 4.23
C CYS A 388 -19.18 -20.21 5.20
N LEU A 389 -19.07 -21.56 5.11
CA LEU A 389 -19.92 -22.53 5.81
C LEU A 389 -19.15 -23.59 6.61
N ASN A 390 -17.80 -23.58 6.54
CA ASN A 390 -16.94 -24.56 7.20
C ASN A 390 -16.01 -23.89 8.21
N GLU A 391 -15.47 -24.68 9.17
CA GLU A 391 -14.47 -24.17 10.12
C GLU A 391 -13.25 -23.59 9.42
N PRO A 392 -12.72 -22.46 9.92
CA PRO A 392 -11.57 -21.81 9.31
C PRO A 392 -10.31 -22.67 9.49
N ASP A 393 -9.73 -23.10 8.38
CA ASP A 393 -8.36 -23.59 8.36
C ASP A 393 -7.40 -22.39 8.48
N LEU A 394 -6.36 -22.48 9.32
CA LEU A 394 -5.41 -21.41 9.58
C LEU A 394 -4.71 -20.89 8.32
N ILE A 395 -4.50 -21.74 7.33
CA ILE A 395 -3.81 -21.39 6.08
C ILE A 395 -4.82 -21.11 4.97
N GLY A 396 -5.93 -21.86 4.93
CA GLY A 396 -6.95 -21.80 3.91
C GLY A 396 -6.43 -22.14 2.50
N LEU A 397 -7.30 -22.00 1.51
CA LEU A 397 -6.96 -22.26 0.11
C LEU A 397 -6.15 -21.11 -0.51
N ILE A 398 -6.33 -19.88 -0.04
CA ILE A 398 -5.48 -18.74 -0.47
C ILE A 398 -4.05 -18.99 -0.02
N GLY A 399 -3.86 -19.35 1.25
CA GLY A 399 -2.54 -19.64 1.79
C GLY A 399 -1.89 -20.85 1.14
N ALA A 400 -2.64 -21.94 0.93
CA ALA A 400 -2.16 -23.14 0.23
C ALA A 400 -1.68 -22.81 -1.19
N ALA A 401 -2.45 -22.02 -1.95
CA ALA A 401 -2.07 -21.60 -3.29
C ALA A 401 -0.79 -20.74 -3.29
N VAL A 402 -0.65 -19.82 -2.32
CA VAL A 402 0.55 -19.00 -2.17
C VAL A 402 1.80 -19.82 -1.84
N LEU A 403 1.68 -20.82 -0.95
CA LEU A 403 2.79 -21.68 -0.55
C LEU A 403 3.21 -22.65 -1.66
N ALA A 404 2.28 -23.06 -2.53
CA ALA A 404 2.55 -23.95 -3.65
C ALA A 404 3.43 -23.30 -4.75
N ASP A 405 3.39 -21.96 -4.89
CA ASP A 405 4.13 -21.24 -5.94
C ASP A 405 4.75 -19.93 -5.40
N LEU A 406 5.82 -20.10 -4.64
CA LEU A 406 6.55 -18.99 -4.04
C LEU A 406 7.41 -18.26 -5.08
N LEU A 407 7.46 -16.95 -4.98
CA LEU A 407 8.41 -16.15 -5.74
C LEU A 407 9.84 -16.54 -5.43
N PRO A 408 10.78 -16.49 -6.40
CA PRO A 408 12.18 -16.71 -6.13
C PRO A 408 12.73 -15.69 -5.13
N ALA A 409 13.79 -16.05 -4.40
CA ALA A 409 14.45 -15.11 -3.49
C ALA A 409 14.82 -13.80 -4.22
N PRO A 410 14.66 -12.64 -3.56
CA PRO A 410 15.00 -11.36 -4.15
C PRO A 410 16.44 -11.34 -4.65
N ARG A 411 16.64 -10.99 -5.91
CA ARG A 411 17.97 -10.88 -6.52
C ARG A 411 18.31 -9.41 -6.72
N PRO A 412 19.58 -8.99 -6.53
CA PRO A 412 20.00 -7.64 -6.89
C PRO A 412 19.68 -7.37 -8.37
N ARG A 413 19.01 -6.30 -8.67
CA ARG A 413 18.69 -5.93 -10.06
C ARG A 413 19.93 -5.43 -10.76
N THR A 414 20.28 -6.06 -11.85
CA THR A 414 21.44 -5.73 -12.68
C THR A 414 21.12 -4.78 -13.84
N ARG A 415 19.82 -4.42 -14.04
CA ARG A 415 19.38 -3.65 -15.22
C ARG A 415 18.46 -2.52 -14.86
N GLN A 416 18.54 -1.45 -15.65
CA GLN A 416 17.53 -0.41 -15.66
C GLN A 416 16.15 -1.03 -16.00
N ARG A 417 15.14 -0.64 -15.24
CA ARG A 417 13.74 -1.01 -15.52
C ARG A 417 13.37 -0.46 -16.88
N ILE A 418 13.19 -1.32 -17.88
CA ILE A 418 12.50 -0.91 -19.09
C ILE A 418 11.08 -0.62 -18.68
N ARG A 419 10.72 0.67 -18.62
CA ARG A 419 9.32 1.04 -18.47
C ARG A 419 8.60 0.48 -19.68
N LYS A 420 7.72 -0.50 -19.49
CA LYS A 420 6.66 -0.76 -20.44
C LYS A 420 5.79 0.50 -20.46
N ARG A 421 6.13 1.46 -21.30
CA ARG A 421 5.15 2.47 -21.67
C ARG A 421 4.01 1.70 -22.31
N ALA A 422 2.77 2.14 -22.12
CA ALA A 422 1.70 1.83 -23.04
C ALA A 422 2.12 2.45 -24.38
N ILE A 423 2.90 1.71 -25.15
CA ILE A 423 3.44 2.15 -26.43
C ILE A 423 2.34 1.83 -27.42
N SER A 424 1.90 2.83 -28.14
CA SER A 424 1.27 2.60 -29.42
C SER A 424 2.12 1.57 -30.17
N LYS A 425 1.48 0.55 -30.73
CA LYS A 425 2.13 -0.54 -31.46
C LYS A 425 3.07 -0.08 -32.59
N TYR A 426 3.12 1.19 -32.88
CA TYR A 426 3.98 1.83 -33.88
C TYR A 426 5.35 2.28 -33.37
N ASN A 427 5.61 2.29 -32.02
CA ASN A 427 6.86 2.77 -31.43
C ASN A 427 7.63 1.72 -30.61
N ALA A 428 7.43 0.45 -30.87
CA ALA A 428 8.09 -0.65 -30.16
C ALA A 428 9.50 -0.99 -30.71
N ARG A 429 10.25 -0.01 -31.19
CA ARG A 429 11.66 -0.19 -31.60
C ARG A 429 12.58 0.21 -30.44
N GLY A 430 12.80 -0.71 -29.53
CA GLY A 430 13.87 -0.65 -28.56
C GLY A 430 14.92 -1.73 -28.86
N PRO A 431 16.15 -1.63 -28.30
CA PRO A 431 17.14 -2.69 -28.41
C PRO A 431 16.59 -3.98 -27.84
N ALA A 432 17.02 -5.13 -28.40
CA ALA A 432 16.64 -6.45 -27.93
C ALA A 432 16.87 -6.57 -26.41
N ILE A 433 15.86 -7.08 -25.68
CA ILE A 433 15.96 -7.27 -24.25
C ILE A 433 16.82 -8.50 -24.02
N ASP A 434 18.00 -8.32 -23.48
CA ASP A 434 18.81 -9.43 -22.98
C ASP A 434 18.28 -9.85 -21.60
N HIS A 435 17.74 -11.05 -21.49
CA HIS A 435 17.17 -11.63 -20.26
C HIS A 435 18.22 -12.31 -19.35
N LYS A 436 19.48 -12.31 -19.75
CA LYS A 436 20.55 -12.92 -18.95
C LYS A 436 20.77 -12.14 -17.65
N THR A 437 20.98 -12.86 -16.57
CA THR A 437 21.39 -12.29 -15.28
C THR A 437 22.91 -12.25 -15.24
N TYR A 438 23.48 -11.06 -15.04
CA TYR A 438 24.91 -10.86 -14.92
C TYR A 438 25.27 -10.57 -13.47
N PRO A 439 26.39 -11.09 -12.94
CA PRO A 439 26.90 -10.69 -11.65
C PRO A 439 27.25 -9.20 -11.68
N ILE A 440 26.85 -8.46 -10.66
CA ILE A 440 27.27 -7.07 -10.45
C ILE A 440 28.09 -6.97 -9.19
N ARG A 441 29.02 -6.01 -9.18
CA ARG A 441 29.71 -5.61 -7.96
C ARG A 441 29.13 -4.27 -7.50
N VAL A 442 28.70 -4.23 -6.23
CA VAL A 442 28.22 -3.01 -5.59
C VAL A 442 29.25 -2.57 -4.56
N THR A 443 29.82 -1.40 -4.74
CA THR A 443 30.75 -0.78 -3.78
C THR A 443 30.03 0.41 -3.13
N LEU A 444 30.03 0.42 -1.79
CA LEU A 444 29.46 1.48 -0.99
C LEU A 444 30.61 2.22 -0.29
N MET A 445 30.67 3.52 -0.48
CA MET A 445 31.60 4.42 0.23
C MET A 445 30.80 5.46 1.02
N ILE A 446 31.18 5.66 2.28
CA ILE A 446 30.72 6.81 3.07
C ILE A 446 31.69 7.95 2.82
N GLU A 447 31.19 9.04 2.29
CA GLU A 447 32.01 10.23 1.98
C GLU A 447 32.34 10.95 3.28
N ARG A 448 33.62 11.13 3.58
CA ARG A 448 34.04 12.02 4.68
C ARG A 448 33.79 13.46 4.24
N ALA A 449 33.10 14.21 5.08
CA ALA A 449 32.93 15.63 4.84
C ALA A 449 34.31 16.32 4.79
N THR A 450 34.67 16.82 3.61
CA THR A 450 35.85 17.67 3.48
C THR A 450 35.55 18.99 4.23
N LEU A 451 36.22 19.22 5.33
CA LEU A 451 36.22 20.53 6.01
C LEU A 451 36.81 21.53 5.01
N THR A 452 35.99 22.33 4.39
CA THR A 452 36.46 23.58 3.79
C THR A 452 36.87 24.50 4.97
N PRO A 453 38.13 24.89 5.12
CA PRO A 453 38.50 25.85 6.17
C PRO A 453 37.66 27.10 5.95
N THR A 454 36.84 27.46 6.93
CA THR A 454 36.27 28.80 6.99
C THR A 454 37.44 29.76 7.10
N SER A 455 37.71 30.50 6.03
CA SER A 455 38.55 31.69 6.12
C SER A 455 37.87 32.61 7.12
N THR A 456 38.49 32.73 8.28
CA THR A 456 38.17 33.73 9.28
C THR A 456 38.50 35.13 8.68
N PRO A 457 37.63 36.13 8.84
CA PRO A 457 37.85 37.48 8.34
C PRO A 457 39.02 38.16 9.02
#